data_96d7aebd92d74c8b1260faaa7e59e220
#
_entry.id   96d7aebd92d74c8b1260faaa7e59e220
#
_cell.length_a   1.000
_cell.length_b   1.000
_cell.length_c   1.000
_cell.angle_alpha   90.00
_cell.angle_beta   90.00
_cell.angle_gamma   90.00
#
_symmetry.space_group_name_H-M   'P 1'
#
loop_
_entity.id
_entity.type
_entity.pdbx_description
1 polymer ?
#
loop_
_entity_poly.entity_id
_entity_poly.type
_entity_poly.pdbx_seq_one_letter_code
_entity_poly.pdbx_strand_id
1 'polypeptide(L)'
;SLHAPTNELRDEIVPINKKYPISELMKSCYNYLNFYAGKRSITIEYVLIDGVNDSEELAIKLAKLLSKISCKINLIPFNPFDGSSYKRSSNRNIETFKNVLIKKGFITTLRVTRGDAVDGACGQLVGRLTKSIKGKKLISHQSIS
;
A
#
# COMPACT_ATOMS: atom_id res chain seq x y z
N SER A 1 0.99 -3.14 7.41
CA SER A 1 1.28 -2.49 6.10
C SER A 1 1.02 -3.46 4.95
N LEU A 2 -0.13 -3.31 4.26
CA LEU A 2 -0.54 -4.24 3.20
C LEU A 2 -0.23 -3.71 1.80
N HIS A 3 -0.74 -2.55 1.47
CA HIS A 3 -0.48 -1.72 0.27
C HIS A 3 -0.89 -2.33 -1.08
N ALA A 4 -1.27 -3.59 -1.15
CA ALA A 4 -1.82 -4.24 -2.34
C ALA A 4 -2.69 -5.44 -1.97
N PRO A 5 -3.77 -5.72 -2.73
CA PRO A 5 -4.65 -6.86 -2.47
C PRO A 5 -4.23 -8.15 -3.21
N THR A 6 -3.18 -8.11 -4.05
CA THR A 6 -2.66 -9.26 -4.81
C THR A 6 -1.16 -9.40 -4.63
N ASN A 7 -0.65 -10.64 -4.73
CA ASN A 7 0.78 -10.90 -4.58
C ASN A 7 1.60 -10.24 -5.68
N GLU A 8 1.12 -10.27 -6.92
CA GLU A 8 1.80 -9.70 -8.09
C GLU A 8 2.10 -8.22 -7.85
N LEU A 9 1.07 -7.46 -7.47
CA LEU A 9 1.22 -6.04 -7.19
C LEU A 9 2.05 -5.80 -5.92
N ARG A 10 1.84 -6.61 -4.88
CA ARG A 10 2.57 -6.48 -3.62
C ARG A 10 4.06 -6.80 -3.77
N ASP A 11 4.43 -7.75 -4.63
CA ASP A 11 5.83 -8.07 -4.94
C ASP A 11 6.57 -6.88 -5.56
N GLU A 12 5.84 -6.04 -6.30
CA GLU A 12 6.40 -4.86 -6.94
C GLU A 12 6.65 -3.71 -5.97
N ILE A 13 5.69 -3.45 -5.06
CA ILE A 13 5.72 -2.27 -4.18
C ILE A 13 6.20 -2.58 -2.76
N VAL A 14 6.09 -3.83 -2.31
CA VAL A 14 6.49 -4.31 -0.97
C VAL A 14 7.35 -5.58 -1.12
N PRO A 15 8.65 -5.47 -1.36
CA PRO A 15 9.52 -6.60 -1.72
C PRO A 15 9.54 -7.77 -0.72
N ILE A 16 9.26 -7.50 0.56
CA ILE A 16 9.18 -8.55 1.59
C ILE A 16 8.06 -9.56 1.31
N ASN A 17 7.09 -9.22 0.44
CA ASN A 17 6.03 -10.14 0.04
C ASN A 17 6.56 -11.43 -0.60
N LYS A 18 7.69 -11.37 -1.31
CA LYS A 18 8.33 -12.56 -1.89
C LYS A 18 8.72 -13.59 -0.85
N LYS A 19 9.06 -13.15 0.35
CA LYS A 19 9.37 -14.03 1.49
C LYS A 19 8.13 -14.39 2.30
N TYR A 20 7.23 -13.43 2.47
CA TYR A 20 5.99 -13.57 3.25
C TYR A 20 4.80 -13.11 2.40
N PRO A 21 4.23 -14.02 1.58
CA PRO A 21 3.12 -13.69 0.70
C PRO A 21 1.85 -13.34 1.49
N ILE A 22 0.89 -12.71 0.81
CA ILE A 22 -0.37 -12.25 1.42
C ILE A 22 -1.07 -13.38 2.20
N SER A 23 -1.03 -14.62 1.72
CA SER A 23 -1.63 -15.77 2.42
C SER A 23 -1.04 -15.98 3.81
N GLU A 24 0.28 -15.88 3.96
CA GLU A 24 0.96 -15.99 5.25
C GLU A 24 0.64 -14.81 6.16
N LEU A 25 0.57 -13.61 5.60
CA LEU A 25 0.17 -12.42 6.34
C LEU A 25 -1.26 -12.54 6.86
N MET A 26 -2.21 -12.97 6.03
CA MET A 26 -3.61 -13.17 6.44
C MET A 26 -3.74 -14.25 7.50
N LYS A 27 -3.00 -15.35 7.38
CA LYS A 27 -2.94 -16.42 8.39
C LYS A 27 -2.44 -15.88 9.73
N SER A 28 -1.41 -15.07 9.72
CA SER A 28 -0.88 -14.43 10.93
C SER A 28 -1.90 -13.48 11.56
N CYS A 29 -2.60 -12.70 10.78
CA CYS A 29 -3.70 -11.83 11.23
C CYS A 29 -4.82 -12.66 11.89
N TYR A 30 -5.21 -13.76 11.27
CA TYR A 30 -6.24 -14.65 11.76
C TYR A 30 -5.85 -15.28 13.10
N ASN A 31 -4.63 -15.80 13.20
CA ASN A 31 -4.10 -16.38 14.43
C ASN A 31 -4.06 -15.37 15.58
N TYR A 32 -3.64 -14.13 15.29
CA TYR A 32 -3.63 -13.05 16.27
C TYR A 32 -5.04 -12.75 16.79
N LEU A 33 -6.03 -12.60 15.90
CA LEU A 33 -7.41 -12.31 16.29
C LEU A 33 -8.03 -13.45 17.09
N ASN A 34 -7.76 -14.70 16.72
CA ASN A 34 -8.22 -15.88 17.45
C ASN A 34 -7.61 -15.97 18.84
N PHE A 35 -6.31 -15.70 18.96
CA PHE A 35 -5.64 -15.69 20.26
C PHE A 35 -6.30 -14.73 21.25
N TYR A 36 -6.75 -13.58 20.78
CA TYR A 36 -7.44 -12.58 21.61
C TYR A 36 -8.98 -12.75 21.64
N ALA A 37 -9.50 -13.88 21.14
CA ALA A 37 -10.95 -14.18 21.12
C ALA A 37 -11.82 -13.04 20.58
N GLY A 38 -11.37 -12.38 19.51
CA GLY A 38 -12.10 -11.28 18.87
C GLY A 38 -12.13 -9.95 19.65
N LYS A 39 -11.47 -9.87 20.81
CA LYS A 39 -11.41 -8.62 21.61
C LYS A 39 -10.47 -7.54 21.04
N ARG A 40 -9.76 -7.84 19.96
CA ARG A 40 -8.82 -6.97 19.30
C ARG A 40 -9.22 -6.77 17.83
N SER A 41 -8.77 -5.68 17.24
CA SER A 41 -8.85 -5.44 15.81
C SER A 41 -7.47 -5.10 15.26
N ILE A 42 -7.30 -5.32 13.97
CA ILE A 42 -6.06 -4.99 13.25
C ILE A 42 -6.28 -3.69 12.49
N THR A 43 -5.29 -2.84 12.41
CA THR A 43 -5.28 -1.71 11.48
C THR A 43 -4.50 -2.09 10.24
N ILE A 44 -5.16 -2.05 9.09
CA ILE A 44 -4.54 -2.24 7.78
C ILE A 44 -4.14 -0.87 7.25
N GLU A 45 -2.86 -0.65 7.04
CA GLU A 45 -2.37 0.53 6.35
C GLU A 45 -2.24 0.27 4.85
N TYR A 46 -2.76 1.20 4.06
CA TYR A 46 -2.77 1.11 2.59
C TYR A 46 -2.38 2.45 1.97
N VAL A 47 -1.20 2.53 1.40
CA VAL A 47 -0.72 3.71 0.68
C VAL A 47 -1.35 3.74 -0.70
N LEU A 48 -2.00 4.85 -1.07
CA LEU A 48 -2.61 5.06 -2.38
C LEU A 48 -1.63 5.76 -3.33
N ILE A 49 -1.28 5.08 -4.41
CA ILE A 49 -0.33 5.53 -5.43
C ILE A 49 -1.07 5.61 -6.77
N ASP A 50 -1.01 6.79 -7.40
CA ASP A 50 -1.69 7.08 -8.66
C ASP A 50 -1.37 6.07 -9.76
N GLY A 51 -2.42 5.48 -10.35
CA GLY A 51 -2.32 4.53 -11.45
C GLY A 51 -1.60 3.20 -11.10
N VAL A 52 -1.33 2.94 -9.82
CA VAL A 52 -0.63 1.71 -9.37
C VAL A 52 -1.56 0.82 -8.57
N ASN A 53 -2.10 1.33 -7.47
CA ASN A 53 -2.91 0.53 -6.54
C ASN A 53 -4.22 1.22 -6.09
N ASP A 54 -4.65 2.28 -6.77
CA ASP A 54 -5.74 3.17 -6.39
C ASP A 54 -7.03 3.00 -7.19
N SER A 55 -7.15 1.92 -7.98
CA SER A 55 -8.36 1.66 -8.78
C SER A 55 -9.51 1.12 -7.94
N GLU A 56 -10.73 1.38 -8.39
CA GLU A 56 -11.96 0.84 -7.78
C GLU A 56 -11.94 -0.70 -7.73
N GLU A 57 -11.44 -1.34 -8.78
CA GLU A 57 -11.30 -2.79 -8.85
C GLU A 57 -10.41 -3.34 -7.73
N LEU A 58 -9.30 -2.65 -7.45
CA LEU A 58 -8.38 -3.03 -6.36
C LEU A 58 -9.00 -2.79 -4.99
N ALA A 59 -9.85 -1.78 -4.82
CA ALA A 59 -10.63 -1.59 -3.60
C ALA A 59 -11.60 -2.76 -3.35
N ILE A 60 -12.26 -3.24 -4.39
CA ILE A 60 -13.15 -4.42 -4.32
C ILE A 60 -12.35 -5.67 -3.95
N LYS A 61 -11.19 -5.90 -4.58
CA LYS A 61 -10.29 -7.02 -4.26
C LYS A 61 -9.80 -6.95 -2.82
N LEU A 62 -9.45 -5.75 -2.34
CA LEU A 62 -9.04 -5.53 -0.95
C LEU A 62 -10.16 -5.88 0.03
N ALA A 63 -11.37 -5.41 -0.23
CA ALA A 63 -12.54 -5.72 0.60
C ALA A 63 -12.81 -7.22 0.66
N LYS A 64 -12.67 -7.93 -0.47
CA LYS A 64 -12.83 -9.39 -0.52
C LYS A 64 -11.74 -10.09 0.28
N LEU A 65 -10.48 -9.68 0.14
CA LEU A 65 -9.35 -10.23 0.88
C LEU A 65 -9.54 -10.13 2.40
N LEU A 66 -10.02 -8.97 2.85
CA LEU A 66 -10.17 -8.65 4.27
C LEU A 66 -11.52 -9.09 4.87
N SER A 67 -12.41 -9.69 4.10
CA SER A 67 -13.80 -9.98 4.50
C SER A 67 -13.92 -10.84 5.77
N LYS A 68 -12.89 -11.63 6.10
CA LYS A 68 -12.85 -12.49 7.29
C LYS A 68 -11.93 -11.96 8.41
N ILE A 69 -11.42 -10.76 8.26
CA ILE A 69 -10.49 -10.13 9.20
C ILE A 69 -11.18 -8.97 9.90
N SER A 70 -11.28 -9.02 11.23
CA SER A 70 -11.73 -7.86 12.01
C SER A 70 -10.68 -6.77 11.97
N CYS A 71 -10.87 -5.77 11.12
CA CYS A 71 -9.89 -4.72 10.89
C CYS A 71 -10.51 -3.36 10.61
N LYS A 72 -9.71 -2.33 10.83
CA LYS A 72 -9.91 -0.97 10.32
C LYS A 72 -8.92 -0.73 9.19
N ILE A 73 -9.28 0.10 8.23
CA ILE A 73 -8.42 0.43 7.11
C ILE A 73 -8.02 1.89 7.20
N ASN A 74 -6.72 2.15 7.18
CA ASN A 74 -6.16 3.50 7.14
C ASN A 74 -5.54 3.75 5.76
N LEU A 75 -6.20 4.60 4.97
CA LEU A 75 -5.72 4.99 3.65
C LEU A 75 -4.73 6.15 3.81
N ILE A 76 -3.59 6.03 3.16
CA ILE A 76 -2.50 7.00 3.21
C ILE A 76 -2.20 7.46 1.78
N PRO A 77 -2.66 8.64 1.34
CA PRO A 77 -2.26 9.16 0.04
C PRO A 77 -0.74 9.26 -0.03
N PHE A 78 -0.16 8.74 -1.12
CA PHE A 78 1.29 8.82 -1.32
C PHE A 78 1.74 10.28 -1.35
N ASN A 79 2.80 10.59 -0.62
CA ASN A 79 3.43 11.91 -0.66
C ASN A 79 4.71 11.81 -1.50
N PRO A 80 4.76 12.42 -2.70
CA PRO A 80 5.95 12.40 -3.54
C PRO A 80 7.15 13.06 -2.85
N PHE A 81 8.33 12.50 -3.06
CA PHE A 81 9.61 13.04 -2.63
C PHE A 81 10.60 13.10 -3.78
N ASP A 82 11.68 13.82 -3.63
CA ASP A 82 12.68 14.00 -4.68
C ASP A 82 13.26 12.67 -5.15
N GLY A 83 13.16 12.42 -6.46
CA GLY A 83 13.57 11.15 -7.08
C GLY A 83 12.51 10.05 -7.10
N SER A 84 11.31 10.28 -6.54
CA SER A 84 10.19 9.35 -6.64
C SER A 84 9.63 9.34 -8.05
N SER A 85 9.43 8.14 -8.62
CA SER A 85 8.67 7.95 -9.86
C SER A 85 7.16 7.84 -9.62
N TYR A 86 6.72 7.68 -8.38
CA TYR A 86 5.33 7.57 -8.00
C TYR A 86 4.69 8.94 -7.75
N LYS A 87 3.38 9.00 -8.00
CA LYS A 87 2.58 10.19 -7.81
C LYS A 87 1.48 9.94 -6.77
N ARG A 88 1.00 11.02 -6.17
CA ARG A 88 -0.17 10.99 -5.30
C ARG A 88 -1.42 10.70 -6.13
N SER A 89 -2.26 9.82 -5.65
CA SER A 89 -3.59 9.55 -6.22
C SER A 89 -4.45 10.82 -6.25
N SER A 90 -5.26 10.95 -7.28
CA SER A 90 -6.25 12.03 -7.37
C SER A 90 -7.25 11.95 -6.21
N ASN A 91 -7.77 13.10 -5.80
CA ASN A 91 -8.80 13.13 -4.75
C ASN A 91 -10.04 12.31 -5.15
N ARG A 92 -10.38 12.27 -6.44
CA ARG A 92 -11.46 11.44 -6.98
C ARG A 92 -11.19 9.95 -6.74
N ASN A 93 -10.02 9.46 -7.08
CA ASN A 93 -9.67 8.05 -6.89
C ASN A 93 -9.62 7.70 -5.40
N ILE A 94 -9.06 8.58 -4.56
CA ILE A 94 -9.03 8.41 -3.11
C ILE A 94 -10.45 8.25 -2.54
N GLU A 95 -11.36 9.14 -2.90
CA GLU A 95 -12.75 9.09 -2.42
C GLU A 95 -13.50 7.87 -2.97
N THR A 96 -13.31 7.51 -4.25
CA THR A 96 -13.90 6.31 -4.84
C THR A 96 -13.42 5.06 -4.10
N PHE A 97 -12.12 4.91 -3.90
CA PHE A 97 -11.52 3.78 -3.18
C PHE A 97 -12.06 3.67 -1.76
N LYS A 98 -12.07 4.77 -1.02
CA LYS A 98 -12.61 4.86 0.34
C LYS A 98 -14.09 4.48 0.40
N ASN A 99 -14.91 5.01 -0.51
CA ASN A 99 -16.34 4.76 -0.55
C ASN A 99 -16.67 3.29 -0.84
N VAL A 100 -15.90 2.62 -1.69
CA VAL A 100 -16.04 1.17 -1.91
C VAL A 100 -15.84 0.40 -0.62
N LEU A 101 -14.79 0.70 0.14
CA LEU A 101 -14.50 0.02 1.40
C LEU A 101 -15.57 0.29 2.45
N ILE A 102 -16.05 1.53 2.58
CA ILE A 102 -17.14 1.89 3.50
C ILE A 102 -18.43 1.15 3.13
N LYS A 103 -18.80 1.10 1.84
CA LYS A 103 -19.97 0.35 1.35
C LYS A 103 -19.86 -1.14 1.63
N LYS A 104 -18.64 -1.68 1.70
CA LYS A 104 -18.38 -3.08 2.08
C LYS A 104 -18.31 -3.31 3.60
N GLY A 105 -18.60 -2.28 4.40
CA GLY A 105 -18.72 -2.38 5.86
C GLY A 105 -17.42 -2.15 6.64
N PHE A 106 -16.35 -1.68 6.00
CA PHE A 106 -15.08 -1.39 6.70
C PHE A 106 -15.06 0.01 7.28
N ILE A 107 -14.60 0.14 8.52
CA ILE A 107 -14.22 1.43 9.10
C ILE A 107 -12.96 1.88 8.36
N THR A 108 -13.09 2.95 7.57
CA THR A 108 -12.03 3.44 6.70
C THR A 108 -11.72 4.90 7.02
N THR A 109 -10.48 5.17 7.39
CA THR A 109 -9.96 6.52 7.66
C THR A 109 -8.99 6.95 6.57
N LEU A 110 -8.91 8.25 6.34
CA LEU A 110 -7.95 8.87 5.45
C LEU A 110 -6.94 9.65 6.30
N ARG A 111 -5.66 9.31 6.18
CA ARG A 111 -4.60 10.06 6.83
C ARG A 111 -4.33 11.34 6.05
N VAL A 112 -4.59 12.48 6.66
CA VAL A 112 -4.19 13.79 6.14
C VAL A 112 -2.77 14.07 6.63
N THR A 113 -1.78 13.98 5.76
CA THR A 113 -0.43 14.45 6.06
C THR A 113 -0.45 15.97 6.02
N ARG A 114 -0.33 16.62 7.17
CA ARG A 114 0.14 18.00 7.24
C ARG A 114 1.62 17.95 6.85
N GLY A 115 2.02 18.74 5.85
CA GLY A 115 3.37 18.73 5.27
C GLY A 115 4.46 18.53 6.34
N ASP A 116 5.53 17.83 5.98
CA ASP A 116 6.74 17.58 6.76
C ASP A 116 6.83 16.37 7.69
N ALA A 117 6.34 15.20 7.38
CA ALA A 117 6.93 14.01 7.99
C ALA A 117 6.42 12.72 7.37
N VAL A 118 7.08 12.18 6.40
CA VAL A 118 6.77 10.85 5.85
C VAL A 118 8.02 10.00 5.66
N ASP A 119 8.89 9.94 6.64
CA ASP A 119 10.04 9.03 6.57
C ASP A 119 9.71 7.59 6.99
N GLY A 120 8.59 7.34 7.67
CA GLY A 120 8.30 6.02 8.23
C GLY A 120 7.61 5.02 7.29
N ALA A 121 6.69 5.47 6.44
CA ALA A 121 5.95 4.57 5.53
C ALA A 121 6.68 4.32 4.21
N CYS A 122 7.58 5.21 3.80
CA CYS A 122 8.35 5.10 2.56
C CYS A 122 9.44 4.02 2.59
N GLY A 123 9.95 3.64 3.76
CA GLY A 123 11.02 2.63 3.89
C GLY A 123 10.64 1.23 3.38
N GLN A 124 9.35 0.90 3.30
CA GLN A 124 8.87 -0.39 2.80
C GLN A 124 8.56 -0.39 1.29
N LEU A 125 8.46 0.78 0.66
CA LEU A 125 8.16 0.95 -0.77
C LEU A 125 9.43 1.03 -1.65
N VAL A 126 10.54 0.48 -1.22
CA VAL A 126 11.87 0.68 -1.82
C VAL A 126 12.11 -0.12 -3.11
N GLY A 127 11.30 -1.11 -3.42
CA GLY A 127 11.61 -2.09 -4.48
C GLY A 127 11.79 -1.50 -5.90
N ARG A 128 10.98 -0.54 -6.32
CA ARG A 128 11.10 0.12 -7.65
C ARG A 128 12.00 1.35 -7.65
N LEU A 129 12.11 2.04 -6.52
CA LEU A 129 12.87 3.29 -6.42
C LEU A 129 14.36 3.06 -6.65
N THR A 130 14.92 1.96 -6.13
CA THR A 130 16.34 1.62 -6.31
C THR A 130 16.69 1.22 -7.74
N LYS A 131 15.75 0.63 -8.51
CA LYS A 131 15.99 0.30 -9.93
C LYS A 131 15.99 1.54 -10.82
N SER A 132 15.14 2.54 -10.54
CA SER A 132 15.09 3.79 -11.32
C SER A 132 16.36 4.64 -11.14
N ILE A 133 16.91 4.69 -9.92
CA ILE A 133 18.15 5.44 -9.64
C ILE A 133 19.37 4.78 -10.28
N LYS A 134 19.46 3.44 -10.28
CA LYS A 134 20.56 2.70 -10.94
C LYS A 134 20.49 2.81 -12.47
N GLY A 135 19.29 2.86 -13.07
CA GLY A 135 19.13 3.05 -14.52
C GLY A 135 19.57 4.42 -15.01
N LYS A 136 19.36 5.49 -14.24
CA LYS A 136 19.81 6.85 -14.60
C LYS A 136 21.32 7.07 -14.48
N LYS A 137 22.02 6.33 -13.62
CA LYS A 137 23.49 6.43 -13.49
C LYS A 137 24.25 5.75 -14.64
N LEU A 138 23.61 4.85 -15.41
CA LEU A 138 24.25 4.16 -16.53
C LEU A 138 24.17 4.92 -17.87
N ILE A 139 23.37 5.99 -17.97
CA ILE A 139 23.20 6.75 -19.21
C ILE A 139 24.10 8.00 -19.27
N SER A 140 24.73 8.42 -18.16
CA SER A 140 25.54 9.64 -18.11
C SER A 140 27.05 9.45 -18.33
N HIS A 141 27.50 8.26 -18.78
CA HIS A 141 28.93 7.99 -19.03
C HIS A 141 29.27 7.48 -20.43
N GLN A 142 28.40 7.71 -21.43
CA GLN A 142 28.77 7.50 -22.83
C GLN A 142 28.43 8.73 -23.67
N SER A 143 29.22 9.77 -23.52
CA SER A 143 29.37 10.85 -24.52
C SER A 143 30.53 11.74 -24.08
N ILE A 144 31.77 11.28 -24.27
CA ILE A 144 32.95 12.11 -24.61
C ILE A 144 34.04 11.12 -25.08
N SER A 145 34.14 10.96 -26.36
CA SER A 145 35.37 10.68 -27.10
C SER A 145 35.14 11.05 -28.55
#